data_d54d15b7253da313ddef1412ac9fc2ce
#
_entry.id   d54d15b7253da313ddef1412ac9fc2ce
#
_cell.length_a   1.000
_cell.length_b   1.000
_cell.length_c   1.000
_cell.angle_alpha   90.00
_cell.angle_beta   90.00
_cell.angle_gamma   90.00
#
_symmetry.space_group_name_H-M   'P 1'
#
loop_
_entity.id
_entity.type
_entity.pdbx_description
1 polymer ?
#
loop_
_entity_poly.entity_id
_entity_poly.type
_entity_poly.pdbx_seq_one_letter_code
_entity_poly.pdbx_strand_id
1 'polypeptide(L)'
;DSIGGKNLPVAAVSTAFPSGRASMAVKIQDTQDAIDAGAAEIDMVIDRGAFLAGRYGEVFDEIVRIREVCGDKAHLKVIFETGELVTYDNVRRASYMAMLAGADFIKTSTGKVSPAATPPVVLVMLEAVRDFYALTGTRIGVKPAGGIRTTKDAIKQLVLVNETAGPEWLTPSLFRIGASALLNDLLMQRMKLSDGYYASPNYVTID
;
A
#
# COMPACT_ATOMS: atom_id res chain seq x y z
N ASP A 1 6.45 -4.11 -21.85
CA ASP A 1 6.05 -5.01 -22.95
C ASP A 1 5.93 -6.48 -22.56
N SER A 2 6.25 -6.85 -21.32
CA SER A 2 6.31 -8.25 -20.90
C SER A 2 5.05 -8.82 -20.26
N ILE A 3 3.97 -8.04 -20.13
CA ILE A 3 2.77 -8.43 -19.39
C ILE A 3 1.63 -8.88 -20.35
N GLY A 4 1.99 -9.49 -21.47
CA GLY A 4 1.02 -10.17 -22.36
C GLY A 4 -0.10 -9.28 -22.92
N GLY A 5 0.17 -8.00 -23.20
CA GLY A 5 -0.80 -7.06 -23.79
C GLY A 5 -1.89 -6.58 -22.83
N LYS A 6 -1.84 -6.90 -21.54
CA LYS A 6 -2.73 -6.34 -20.53
C LYS A 6 -2.16 -5.02 -20.03
N ASN A 7 -2.99 -3.99 -20.04
CA ASN A 7 -2.63 -2.67 -19.51
C ASN A 7 -2.70 -2.71 -17.98
N LEU A 8 -1.65 -3.26 -17.33
CA LEU A 8 -1.53 -3.30 -15.88
C LEU A 8 -0.83 -2.02 -15.41
N PRO A 9 -1.38 -1.31 -14.41
CA PRO A 9 -0.73 -0.11 -13.89
C PRO A 9 0.60 -0.47 -13.21
N VAL A 10 1.64 0.27 -13.58
CA VAL A 10 2.95 0.16 -12.93
C VAL A 10 2.96 1.03 -11.69
N ALA A 11 3.30 0.44 -10.54
CA ALA A 11 3.49 1.14 -9.28
C ALA A 11 4.99 1.33 -9.00
N ALA A 12 5.41 2.58 -8.82
CA ALA A 12 6.76 2.91 -8.40
C ALA A 12 6.79 3.43 -6.96
N VAL A 13 7.86 3.14 -6.24
CA VAL A 13 8.13 3.76 -4.94
C VAL A 13 8.84 5.08 -5.14
N SER A 14 8.60 6.06 -4.25
CA SER A 14 9.24 7.37 -4.30
C SER A 14 9.47 7.95 -2.90
N THR A 15 9.88 9.21 -2.84
CA THR A 15 10.13 10.00 -1.63
C THR A 15 11.24 9.42 -0.73
N ALA A 16 12.37 9.08 -1.36
CA ALA A 16 13.51 8.46 -0.71
C ALA A 16 13.19 7.11 -0.04
N PHE A 17 12.45 6.25 -0.73
CA PHE A 17 12.14 4.90 -0.28
C PHE A 17 13.42 4.12 0.09
N PRO A 18 13.49 3.35 1.20
CA PRO A 18 12.41 3.12 2.15
C PRO A 18 12.37 4.09 3.34
N SER A 19 13.29 5.06 3.42
CA SER A 19 13.48 5.88 4.62
C SER A 19 12.44 6.99 4.80
N GLY A 20 11.95 7.56 3.73
CA GLY A 20 11.11 8.76 3.75
C GLY A 20 11.87 10.04 4.14
N ARG A 21 13.22 9.99 4.23
CA ARG A 21 14.08 11.10 4.71
C ARG A 21 14.86 11.72 3.56
N ALA A 22 14.33 12.78 3.01
CA ALA A 22 15.00 13.65 2.06
C ALA A 22 14.39 15.05 2.11
N SER A 23 15.03 16.03 1.50
CA SER A 23 14.42 17.34 1.32
C SER A 23 13.19 17.24 0.42
N MET A 24 12.25 18.17 0.57
CA MET A 24 11.03 18.18 -0.25
C MET A 24 11.33 18.28 -1.75
N ALA A 25 12.37 19.03 -2.11
CA ALA A 25 12.81 19.15 -3.51
C ALA A 25 13.22 17.80 -4.11
N VAL A 26 13.95 16.97 -3.35
CA VAL A 26 14.35 15.62 -3.77
C VAL A 26 13.11 14.71 -3.89
N LYS A 27 12.18 14.76 -2.93
CA LYS A 27 10.95 13.95 -2.96
C LYS A 27 10.07 14.28 -4.17
N ILE A 28 9.93 15.56 -4.50
CA ILE A 28 9.18 16.02 -5.67
C ILE A 28 9.85 15.50 -6.96
N GLN A 29 11.17 15.67 -7.08
CA GLN A 29 11.90 15.23 -8.27
C GLN A 29 11.81 13.71 -8.45
N ASP A 30 12.05 12.95 -7.39
CA ASP A 30 11.95 11.47 -7.37
C ASP A 30 10.56 10.98 -7.83
N THR A 31 9.50 11.67 -7.37
CA THR A 31 8.14 11.37 -7.79
C THR A 31 7.88 11.73 -9.25
N GLN A 32 8.36 12.90 -9.71
CA GLN A 32 8.22 13.34 -11.10
C GLN A 32 8.94 12.39 -12.06
N ASP A 33 10.18 11.99 -11.71
CA ASP A 33 10.97 11.06 -12.52
C ASP A 33 10.28 9.70 -12.67
N ALA A 34 9.66 9.21 -11.59
CA ALA A 34 8.90 7.96 -11.63
C ALA A 34 7.66 8.06 -12.54
N ILE A 35 6.93 9.18 -12.50
CA ILE A 35 5.77 9.43 -13.37
C ILE A 35 6.21 9.56 -14.83
N ASP A 36 7.28 10.30 -15.09
CA ASP A 36 7.81 10.50 -16.46
C ASP A 36 8.36 9.19 -17.05
N ALA A 37 8.81 8.28 -16.20
CA ALA A 37 9.19 6.92 -16.58
C ALA A 37 7.98 5.99 -16.83
N GLY A 38 6.74 6.46 -16.63
CA GLY A 38 5.50 5.74 -16.94
C GLY A 38 4.82 5.06 -15.75
N ALA A 39 5.15 5.45 -14.51
CA ALA A 39 4.43 4.96 -13.35
C ALA A 39 3.00 5.54 -13.33
N ALA A 40 2.01 4.65 -13.25
CA ALA A 40 0.60 5.00 -13.08
C ALA A 40 0.18 5.06 -11.61
N GLU A 41 1.04 4.60 -10.71
CA GLU A 41 0.80 4.59 -9.27
C GLU A 41 2.12 4.92 -8.53
N ILE A 42 2.04 5.80 -7.55
CA ILE A 42 3.18 6.22 -6.72
C ILE A 42 2.96 5.75 -5.28
N ASP A 43 3.90 4.98 -4.76
CA ASP A 43 3.93 4.55 -3.36
C ASP A 43 4.94 5.43 -2.60
N MET A 44 4.50 6.56 -2.03
CA MET A 44 5.36 7.45 -1.22
C MET A 44 5.55 6.94 0.20
N VAL A 45 6.65 7.30 0.83
CA VAL A 45 6.91 7.06 2.27
C VAL A 45 6.88 8.39 3.01
N ILE A 46 6.10 8.48 4.09
CA ILE A 46 6.06 9.67 4.95
C ILE A 46 7.37 9.88 5.72
N ASP A 47 7.67 11.12 6.13
CA ASP A 47 8.69 11.37 7.15
C ASP A 47 8.20 10.90 8.52
N ARG A 48 8.56 9.65 8.87
CA ARG A 48 8.20 9.03 10.14
C ARG A 48 8.78 9.78 11.33
N GLY A 49 9.99 10.37 11.17
CA GLY A 49 10.62 11.17 12.20
C GLY A 49 9.82 12.42 12.53
N ALA A 50 9.32 13.13 11.51
CA ALA A 50 8.42 14.27 11.69
C ALA A 50 7.11 13.83 12.35
N PHE A 51 6.51 12.72 11.87
CA PHE A 51 5.28 12.19 12.43
C PHE A 51 5.41 11.84 13.92
N LEU A 52 6.43 11.08 14.31
CA LEU A 52 6.66 10.67 15.69
C LEU A 52 7.05 11.83 16.61
N ALA A 53 7.64 12.89 16.05
CA ALA A 53 7.91 14.14 16.77
C ALA A 53 6.67 15.05 16.91
N GLY A 54 5.49 14.62 16.43
CA GLY A 54 4.25 15.39 16.51
C GLY A 54 4.14 16.53 15.48
N ARG A 55 5.07 16.62 14.51
CA ARG A 55 5.04 17.64 13.45
C ARG A 55 4.09 17.21 12.31
N TYR A 56 2.83 16.97 12.69
CA TYR A 56 1.81 16.45 11.77
C TYR A 56 1.51 17.36 10.59
N GLY A 57 1.59 18.69 10.78
CA GLY A 57 1.42 19.66 9.68
C GLY A 57 2.46 19.48 8.58
N GLU A 58 3.73 19.23 8.94
CA GLU A 58 4.80 19.00 7.97
C GLU A 58 4.53 17.72 7.14
N VAL A 59 4.07 16.64 7.81
CA VAL A 59 3.74 15.38 7.12
C VAL A 59 2.51 15.53 6.24
N PHE A 60 1.51 16.27 6.68
CA PHE A 60 0.32 16.58 5.89
C PHE A 60 0.69 17.36 4.61
N ASP A 61 1.46 18.45 4.76
CA ASP A 61 1.91 19.28 3.65
C ASP A 61 2.80 18.49 2.67
N GLU A 62 3.60 17.57 3.19
CA GLU A 62 4.39 16.64 2.37
C GLU A 62 3.49 15.80 1.46
N ILE A 63 2.45 15.17 2.02
CA ILE A 63 1.52 14.33 1.26
C ILE A 63 0.76 15.18 0.23
N VAL A 64 0.29 16.36 0.61
CA VAL A 64 -0.40 17.28 -0.31
C VAL A 64 0.48 17.63 -1.50
N ARG A 65 1.74 18.01 -1.27
CA ARG A 65 2.67 18.36 -2.35
C ARG A 65 2.95 17.18 -3.29
N ILE A 66 3.11 15.98 -2.75
CA ILE A 66 3.31 14.78 -3.61
C ILE A 66 2.02 14.46 -4.37
N ARG A 67 0.84 14.65 -3.76
CA ARG A 67 -0.44 14.52 -4.47
C ARG A 67 -0.55 15.51 -5.64
N GLU A 68 -0.11 16.75 -5.45
CA GLU A 68 -0.07 17.76 -6.51
C GLU A 68 0.84 17.33 -7.68
N VAL A 69 2.00 16.74 -7.39
CA VAL A 69 2.91 16.19 -8.42
C VAL A 69 2.25 15.03 -9.18
N CYS A 70 1.53 14.15 -8.48
CA CYS A 70 0.81 13.05 -9.11
C CYS A 70 -0.31 13.55 -10.04
N GLY A 71 -1.01 14.62 -9.67
CA GLY A 71 -2.13 15.17 -10.43
C GLY A 71 -3.12 14.08 -10.87
N ASP A 72 -3.51 14.10 -12.13
CA ASP A 72 -4.36 13.08 -12.75
C ASP A 72 -3.55 11.97 -13.44
N LYS A 73 -2.21 12.02 -13.38
CA LYS A 73 -1.34 11.07 -14.07
C LYS A 73 -1.09 9.79 -13.29
N ALA A 74 -1.10 9.86 -11.95
CA ALA A 74 -0.80 8.71 -11.10
C ALA A 74 -1.63 8.72 -9.81
N HIS A 75 -2.05 7.52 -9.36
CA HIS A 75 -2.65 7.34 -8.04
C HIS A 75 -1.59 7.39 -6.95
N LEU A 76 -1.89 8.11 -5.87
CA LEU A 76 -1.00 8.22 -4.72
C LEU A 76 -1.35 7.20 -3.64
N LYS A 77 -0.38 6.39 -3.22
CA LYS A 77 -0.46 5.50 -2.06
C LYS A 77 0.54 5.95 -1.00
N VAL A 78 0.09 6.12 0.22
CA VAL A 78 0.91 6.64 1.32
C VAL A 78 1.33 5.52 2.26
N ILE A 79 2.64 5.26 2.33
CA ILE A 79 3.26 4.25 3.20
C ILE A 79 3.54 4.87 4.57
N PHE A 80 2.98 4.27 5.61
CA PHE A 80 3.16 4.72 7.00
C PHE A 80 4.35 4.11 7.70
N GLU A 81 4.80 2.91 7.28
CA GLU A 81 5.71 2.04 8.01
C GLU A 81 5.16 1.74 9.41
N THR A 82 4.02 1.09 9.44
CA THR A 82 3.20 0.89 10.64
C THR A 82 3.93 0.23 11.81
N GLY A 83 4.97 -0.58 11.53
CA GLY A 83 5.81 -1.17 12.56
C GLY A 83 6.61 -0.16 13.38
N GLU A 84 6.82 1.06 12.87
CA GLU A 84 7.52 2.14 13.56
C GLU A 84 6.58 3.16 14.21
N LEU A 85 5.27 3.12 13.91
CA LEU A 85 4.31 4.08 14.47
C LEU A 85 3.91 3.83 15.92
N VAL A 86 4.38 2.74 16.52
CA VAL A 86 4.28 2.37 17.94
C VAL A 86 2.87 2.00 18.41
N THR A 87 1.84 2.79 18.08
CA THR A 87 0.46 2.58 18.57
C THR A 87 -0.56 2.51 17.43
N TYR A 88 -1.67 1.84 17.68
CA TYR A 88 -2.82 1.81 16.74
C TYR A 88 -3.45 3.20 16.55
N ASP A 89 -3.42 4.05 17.58
CA ASP A 89 -3.89 5.43 17.48
C ASP A 89 -3.05 6.24 16.48
N ASN A 90 -1.74 6.01 16.45
CA ASN A 90 -0.86 6.63 15.45
C ASN A 90 -1.15 6.10 14.04
N VAL A 91 -1.42 4.80 13.89
CA VAL A 91 -1.84 4.22 12.61
C VAL A 91 -3.14 4.86 12.13
N ARG A 92 -4.14 4.98 13.01
CA ARG A 92 -5.42 5.63 12.69
C ARG A 92 -5.22 7.11 12.33
N ARG A 93 -4.41 7.84 13.12
CA ARG A 93 -4.09 9.25 12.85
C ARG A 93 -3.40 9.44 11.48
N ALA A 94 -2.39 8.62 11.18
CA ALA A 94 -1.72 8.64 9.87
C ALA A 94 -2.69 8.32 8.73
N SER A 95 -3.63 7.40 8.94
CA SER A 95 -4.66 7.06 7.96
C SER A 95 -5.54 8.26 7.64
N TYR A 96 -6.11 8.91 8.65
CA TYR A 96 -6.95 10.12 8.43
C TYR A 96 -6.16 11.25 7.80
N MET A 97 -4.92 11.47 8.25
CA MET A 97 -4.05 12.50 7.69
C MET A 97 -3.82 12.29 6.20
N ALA A 98 -3.46 11.07 5.79
CA ALA A 98 -3.23 10.75 4.39
C ALA A 98 -4.50 10.89 3.54
N MET A 99 -5.64 10.42 4.02
CA MET A 99 -6.92 10.53 3.32
C MET A 99 -7.35 11.99 3.13
N LEU A 100 -7.21 12.81 4.17
CA LEU A 100 -7.51 14.24 4.12
C LEU A 100 -6.55 15.01 3.20
N ALA A 101 -5.29 14.55 3.07
CA ALA A 101 -4.30 15.11 2.15
C ALA A 101 -4.47 14.66 0.70
N GLY A 102 -5.48 13.83 0.40
CA GLY A 102 -5.84 13.42 -0.95
C GLY A 102 -5.20 12.13 -1.45
N ALA A 103 -4.76 11.24 -0.54
CA ALA A 103 -4.28 9.91 -0.92
C ALA A 103 -5.40 9.06 -1.53
N ASP A 104 -5.10 8.34 -2.61
CA ASP A 104 -6.01 7.35 -3.19
C ASP A 104 -5.97 6.01 -2.43
N PHE A 105 -4.82 5.71 -1.83
CA PHE A 105 -4.59 4.52 -0.99
C PHE A 105 -3.78 4.85 0.25
N ILE A 106 -4.06 4.12 1.31
CA ILE A 106 -3.17 4.01 2.47
C ILE A 106 -2.49 2.64 2.48
N LYS A 107 -1.17 2.62 2.79
CA LYS A 107 -0.35 1.42 2.73
C LYS A 107 0.38 1.20 4.05
N THR A 108 0.43 -0.04 4.52
CA THR A 108 1.05 -0.35 5.82
C THR A 108 2.53 -0.05 5.84
N SER A 109 3.30 -0.65 4.94
CA SER A 109 4.76 -0.78 5.14
C SER A 109 5.54 -0.80 3.83
N THR A 110 6.83 -0.51 3.93
CA THR A 110 7.80 -0.68 2.84
C THR A 110 8.12 -2.15 2.56
N GLY A 111 7.88 -3.03 3.52
CA GLY A 111 8.32 -4.43 3.49
C GLY A 111 9.76 -4.62 3.96
N LYS A 112 10.45 -3.56 4.40
CA LYS A 112 11.85 -3.61 4.89
C LYS A 112 11.95 -3.64 6.41
N VAL A 113 10.86 -3.31 7.12
CA VAL A 113 10.78 -3.30 8.59
C VAL A 113 9.71 -4.30 9.04
N SER A 114 9.95 -4.95 10.18
CA SER A 114 9.00 -5.87 10.82
C SER A 114 8.72 -5.40 12.27
N PRO A 115 7.47 -5.52 12.76
CA PRO A 115 6.29 -6.07 12.09
C PRO A 115 5.75 -5.15 10.99
N ALA A 116 4.98 -5.71 10.03
CA ALA A 116 4.47 -4.96 8.89
C ALA A 116 2.92 -5.04 8.80
N ALA A 117 2.36 -5.76 7.82
CA ALA A 117 0.92 -5.88 7.62
C ALA A 117 0.28 -6.92 8.55
N THR A 118 0.32 -6.70 9.86
CA THR A 118 -0.38 -7.57 10.81
C THR A 118 -1.89 -7.37 10.72
N PRO A 119 -2.73 -8.42 10.96
CA PRO A 119 -4.17 -8.27 10.92
C PRO A 119 -4.73 -7.12 11.79
N PRO A 120 -4.27 -6.91 13.05
CA PRO A 120 -4.76 -5.78 13.85
C PRO A 120 -4.45 -4.40 13.24
N VAL A 121 -3.27 -4.22 12.64
CA VAL A 121 -2.91 -2.97 11.96
C VAL A 121 -3.80 -2.74 10.75
N VAL A 122 -4.01 -3.78 9.93
CA VAL A 122 -4.88 -3.69 8.75
C VAL A 122 -6.33 -3.45 9.15
N LEU A 123 -6.80 -4.03 10.25
CA LEU A 123 -8.14 -3.76 10.81
C LEU A 123 -8.32 -2.27 11.11
N VAL A 124 -7.38 -1.65 11.84
CA VAL A 124 -7.43 -0.21 12.15
C VAL A 124 -7.48 0.65 10.90
N MET A 125 -6.73 0.28 9.86
CA MET A 125 -6.74 1.00 8.59
C MET A 125 -8.07 0.81 7.82
N LEU A 126 -8.63 -0.38 7.82
CA LEU A 126 -9.92 -0.67 7.21
C LEU A 126 -11.07 0.06 7.92
N GLU A 127 -11.06 0.09 9.25
CA GLU A 127 -11.99 0.91 10.02
C GLU A 127 -11.86 2.39 9.68
N ALA A 128 -10.64 2.90 9.53
CA ALA A 128 -10.40 4.29 9.17
C ALA A 128 -10.98 4.62 7.78
N VAL A 129 -10.78 3.79 6.77
CA VAL A 129 -11.33 4.05 5.42
C VAL A 129 -12.85 3.89 5.37
N ARG A 130 -13.43 2.95 6.12
CA ARG A 130 -14.87 2.78 6.27
C ARG A 130 -15.51 4.02 6.89
N ASP A 131 -14.96 4.48 8.02
CA ASP A 131 -15.47 5.65 8.74
C ASP A 131 -15.29 6.92 7.92
N PHE A 132 -14.17 7.06 7.19
CA PHE A 132 -13.94 8.18 6.28
C PHE A 132 -14.97 8.19 5.14
N TYR A 133 -15.25 7.04 4.55
CA TYR A 133 -16.30 6.92 3.53
C TYR A 133 -17.67 7.30 4.06
N ALA A 134 -18.02 6.84 5.26
CA ALA A 134 -19.29 7.18 5.89
C ALA A 134 -19.44 8.71 6.13
N LEU A 135 -18.33 9.41 6.39
CA LEU A 135 -18.32 10.86 6.63
C LEU A 135 -18.28 11.69 5.34
N THR A 136 -17.57 11.22 4.31
CA THR A 136 -17.24 12.05 3.14
C THR A 136 -17.82 11.54 1.82
N GLY A 137 -18.26 10.29 1.77
CA GLY A 137 -18.65 9.61 0.54
C GLY A 137 -17.46 9.21 -0.36
N THR A 138 -16.22 9.49 0.05
CA THR A 138 -15.01 9.18 -0.72
C THR A 138 -14.43 7.82 -0.32
N ARG A 139 -14.26 6.92 -1.30
CA ARG A 139 -13.64 5.61 -1.08
C ARG A 139 -12.13 5.71 -1.25
N ILE A 140 -11.41 5.25 -0.24
CA ILE A 140 -9.94 5.17 -0.22
C ILE A 140 -9.54 3.71 -0.17
N GLY A 141 -8.53 3.34 -0.96
CA GLY A 141 -8.02 1.97 -1.00
C GLY A 141 -7.07 1.65 0.15
N VAL A 142 -6.92 0.36 0.45
CA VAL A 142 -5.95 -0.14 1.43
C VAL A 142 -4.99 -1.12 0.77
N LYS A 143 -3.67 -0.94 1.04
CA LYS A 143 -2.62 -1.84 0.55
C LYS A 143 -1.80 -2.40 1.70
N PRO A 144 -2.20 -3.53 2.31
CA PRO A 144 -1.32 -4.24 3.22
C PRO A 144 -0.08 -4.73 2.47
N ALA A 145 1.10 -4.50 3.04
CA ALA A 145 2.38 -4.88 2.47
C ALA A 145 3.36 -5.31 3.56
N GLY A 146 4.14 -6.35 3.26
CA GLY A 146 5.11 -6.95 4.17
C GLY A 146 4.52 -8.04 5.07
N GLY A 147 5.15 -9.22 5.06
CA GLY A 147 4.76 -10.36 5.89
C GLY A 147 3.68 -11.27 5.33
N ILE A 148 3.01 -10.91 4.24
CA ILE A 148 1.99 -11.74 3.56
C ILE A 148 2.71 -12.59 2.50
N ARG A 149 2.87 -13.87 2.78
CA ARG A 149 3.68 -14.77 1.96
C ARG A 149 2.93 -15.93 1.34
N THR A 150 1.81 -16.32 1.93
CA THR A 150 1.05 -17.50 1.50
C THR A 150 -0.36 -17.11 1.06
N THR A 151 -0.97 -17.94 0.22
CA THR A 151 -2.37 -17.83 -0.17
C THR A 151 -3.29 -17.78 1.07
N LYS A 152 -2.97 -18.56 2.11
CA LYS A 152 -3.72 -18.55 3.37
C LYS A 152 -3.65 -17.17 4.06
N ASP A 153 -2.51 -16.51 4.04
CA ASP A 153 -2.38 -15.17 4.61
C ASP A 153 -3.17 -14.14 3.78
N ALA A 154 -3.14 -14.27 2.45
CA ALA A 154 -3.94 -13.41 1.58
C ALA A 154 -5.46 -13.58 1.84
N ILE A 155 -5.93 -14.83 1.99
CA ILE A 155 -7.35 -15.09 2.31
C ILE A 155 -7.75 -14.44 3.63
N LYS A 156 -6.90 -14.49 4.67
CA LYS A 156 -7.18 -13.80 5.94
C LYS A 156 -7.37 -12.29 5.73
N GLN A 157 -6.55 -11.67 4.87
CA GLN A 157 -6.70 -10.25 4.55
C GLN A 157 -8.02 -9.99 3.79
N LEU A 158 -8.39 -10.84 2.84
CA LEU A 158 -9.66 -10.69 2.10
C LEU A 158 -10.88 -10.83 3.02
N VAL A 159 -10.85 -11.78 3.96
CA VAL A 159 -11.91 -11.93 4.98
C VAL A 159 -11.99 -10.66 5.83
N LEU A 160 -10.85 -10.16 6.29
CA LEU A 160 -10.80 -8.95 7.11
C LEU A 160 -11.39 -7.72 6.37
N VAL A 161 -11.09 -7.58 5.08
CA VAL A 161 -11.67 -6.51 4.24
C VAL A 161 -13.19 -6.67 4.15
N ASN A 162 -13.67 -7.88 3.82
CA ASN A 162 -15.10 -8.15 3.67
C ASN A 162 -15.88 -7.82 4.94
N GLU A 163 -15.38 -8.27 6.09
CA GLU A 163 -16.06 -8.12 7.37
C GLU A 163 -15.98 -6.69 7.95
N THR A 164 -14.97 -5.89 7.53
CA THR A 164 -14.76 -4.56 8.12
C THR A 164 -15.22 -3.42 7.21
N ALA A 165 -14.76 -3.42 5.95
CA ALA A 165 -15.05 -2.35 4.99
C ALA A 165 -16.20 -2.70 4.03
N GLY A 166 -16.50 -3.98 3.88
CA GLY A 166 -17.54 -4.49 3.00
C GLY A 166 -17.02 -5.08 1.68
N PRO A 167 -17.86 -5.85 0.98
CA PRO A 167 -17.48 -6.52 -0.26
C PRO A 167 -17.11 -5.54 -1.38
N GLU A 168 -17.55 -4.28 -1.32
CA GLU A 168 -17.23 -3.23 -2.29
C GLU A 168 -15.75 -2.89 -2.33
N TRP A 169 -15.00 -3.15 -1.24
CA TRP A 169 -13.55 -2.99 -1.18
C TRP A 169 -12.79 -4.17 -1.80
N LEU A 170 -13.44 -5.31 -2.06
CA LEU A 170 -12.79 -6.49 -2.66
C LEU A 170 -12.58 -6.33 -4.19
N THR A 171 -12.05 -5.20 -4.60
CA THR A 171 -11.71 -4.90 -5.98
C THR A 171 -10.24 -4.41 -6.08
N PRO A 172 -9.55 -4.62 -7.21
CA PRO A 172 -8.18 -4.12 -7.37
C PRO A 172 -8.06 -2.59 -7.29
N SER A 173 -9.14 -1.86 -7.47
CA SER A 173 -9.17 -0.39 -7.34
C SER A 173 -9.23 0.09 -5.90
N LEU A 174 -9.56 -0.78 -4.92
CA LEU A 174 -9.68 -0.40 -3.50
C LEU A 174 -8.89 -1.30 -2.56
N PHE A 175 -8.45 -2.48 -3.03
CA PHE A 175 -7.65 -3.38 -2.21
C PHE A 175 -6.50 -4.01 -3.02
N ARG A 176 -5.29 -3.88 -2.51
CA ARG A 176 -4.07 -4.46 -3.09
C ARG A 176 -3.26 -5.14 -2.01
N ILE A 177 -2.53 -6.16 -2.36
CA ILE A 177 -1.55 -6.81 -1.49
C ILE A 177 -0.16 -6.54 -2.02
N GLY A 178 0.70 -5.96 -1.21
CA GLY A 178 2.12 -5.75 -1.51
C GLY A 178 2.93 -6.96 -1.06
N ALA A 179 3.29 -7.85 -1.99
CA ALA A 179 4.02 -9.07 -1.69
C ALA A 179 4.87 -9.52 -2.90
N SER A 180 5.98 -10.22 -2.64
CA SER A 180 6.79 -10.89 -3.67
C SER A 180 6.48 -12.39 -3.72
N ALA A 181 6.69 -13.11 -2.62
CA ALA A 181 6.56 -14.58 -2.56
C ALA A 181 5.11 -15.09 -2.71
N LEU A 182 4.11 -14.28 -2.40
CA LEU A 182 2.69 -14.66 -2.44
C LEU A 182 2.24 -15.12 -3.83
N LEU A 183 2.69 -14.44 -4.89
CA LEU A 183 2.27 -14.80 -6.25
C LEU A 183 2.74 -16.23 -6.60
N ASN A 184 3.94 -16.60 -6.20
CA ASN A 184 4.47 -17.95 -6.41
C ASN A 184 3.63 -19.00 -5.66
N ASP A 185 3.34 -18.76 -4.37
CA ASP A 185 2.48 -19.66 -3.59
C ASP A 185 1.08 -19.78 -4.21
N LEU A 186 0.49 -18.69 -4.65
CA LEU A 186 -0.82 -18.68 -5.29
C LEU A 186 -0.84 -19.49 -6.60
N LEU A 187 0.19 -19.36 -7.43
CA LEU A 187 0.33 -20.13 -8.66
C LEU A 187 0.48 -21.61 -8.37
N MET A 188 1.29 -22.00 -7.37
CA MET A 188 1.43 -23.38 -6.94
C MET A 188 0.11 -23.96 -6.41
N GLN A 189 -0.66 -23.21 -5.63
CA GLN A 189 -1.98 -23.64 -5.15
C GLN A 189 -2.97 -23.84 -6.31
N ARG A 190 -2.96 -22.95 -7.32
CA ARG A 190 -3.78 -23.09 -8.51
C ARG A 190 -3.41 -24.34 -9.32
N MET A 191 -2.12 -24.58 -9.52
CA MET A 191 -1.64 -25.78 -10.21
C MET A 191 -2.06 -27.05 -9.46
N LYS A 192 -1.95 -27.09 -8.14
CA LYS A 192 -2.44 -28.21 -7.34
C LYS A 192 -3.93 -28.47 -7.55
N LEU A 193 -4.75 -27.41 -7.60
CA LEU A 193 -6.19 -27.54 -7.84
C LEU A 193 -6.49 -28.07 -9.25
N SER A 194 -5.68 -27.67 -10.25
CA SER A 194 -5.81 -28.13 -11.63
C SER A 194 -5.33 -29.56 -11.83
N ASP A 195 -4.13 -29.88 -11.33
CA ASP A 195 -3.37 -31.06 -11.71
C ASP A 195 -3.38 -32.15 -10.63
N GLY A 196 -3.86 -31.84 -9.43
CA GLY A 196 -3.97 -32.75 -8.29
C GLY A 196 -2.68 -32.94 -7.48
N TYR A 197 -1.55 -32.35 -7.89
CA TYR A 197 -0.27 -32.43 -7.19
C TYR A 197 0.42 -31.07 -7.06
N TYR A 198 1.35 -30.94 -6.11
CA TYR A 198 2.17 -29.75 -5.98
C TYR A 198 3.32 -29.76 -6.98
N ALA A 199 3.48 -28.68 -7.74
CA ALA A 199 4.69 -28.42 -8.49
C ALA A 199 5.86 -28.10 -7.53
N SER A 200 7.09 -28.30 -8.01
CA SER A 200 8.29 -27.90 -7.29
C SER A 200 8.26 -26.38 -7.03
N PRO A 201 8.72 -25.91 -5.85
CA PRO A 201 8.88 -24.48 -5.59
C PRO A 201 9.73 -23.73 -6.62
N ASN A 202 10.62 -24.44 -7.30
CA ASN A 202 11.49 -23.92 -8.36
C ASN A 202 10.81 -23.85 -9.73
N TYR A 203 9.58 -24.32 -9.86
CA TYR A 203 8.86 -24.33 -11.15
C TYR A 203 8.32 -22.95 -11.51
N VAL A 204 8.02 -22.13 -10.51
CA VAL A 204 7.59 -20.75 -10.67
C VAL A 204 8.55 -19.89 -9.85
N THR A 205 9.67 -19.51 -10.42
CA THR A 205 10.61 -18.57 -9.77
C THR A 205 10.20 -17.15 -10.08
N ILE A 206 10.13 -16.35 -9.05
CA ILE A 206 10.04 -14.88 -9.13
C ILE A 206 11.26 -14.40 -8.38
N ASP A 207 12.33 -14.12 -9.07
CA ASP A 207 13.50 -13.44 -8.55
C ASP A 207 13.31 -11.92 -8.67
#